data_4e4f2f6c9946066288ebe825d56d0c72
#
_entry.id   4e4f2f6c9946066288ebe825d56d0c72
#
_cell.length_a   1.000
_cell.length_b   1.000
_cell.length_c   1.000
_cell.angle_alpha   90.00
_cell.angle_beta   90.00
_cell.angle_gamma   90.00
#
_symmetry.space_group_name_H-M   'P 1'
#
loop_
_entity.id
_entity.type
_entity.pdbx_description
1 polymer ?
#
loop_
_entity_poly.entity_id
_entity_poly.type
_entity_poly.pdbx_seq_one_letter_code
_entity_poly.pdbx_strand_id
1 'polypeptide(L)'
;MIKTGLFFGSFNPIHIGHLIIASYIHQFTDLEEVWIVVSPKNPLKPELELLEEEERLKMAQLAVEHNPSLKVCDIEFYLPKPSYTIDTILRLESDYPGRQFVIIAGTDIFKDFHRWKEWENLISGYQFYIYNRPEYDAGDFANHPSVKIIKAPL
;
A
#
# COMPACT_ATOMS: atom_id res chain seq x y z
N MET A 1 1.24 11.62 -16.76
CA MET A 1 1.14 11.57 -15.29
C MET A 1 2.21 10.64 -14.74
N ILE A 2 2.75 10.96 -13.60
CA ILE A 2 3.73 10.11 -12.92
C ILE A 2 3.01 8.95 -12.24
N LYS A 3 3.31 7.74 -12.66
CA LYS A 3 2.66 6.55 -12.10
C LYS A 3 3.33 6.16 -10.80
N THR A 4 2.59 6.20 -9.71
CA THR A 4 3.10 6.04 -8.34
C THR A 4 2.37 4.91 -7.63
N GLY A 5 3.12 3.96 -7.09
CA GLY A 5 2.55 2.88 -6.30
C GLY A 5 2.40 3.30 -4.85
N LEU A 6 1.29 2.92 -4.24
CA LEU A 6 1.03 3.15 -2.82
C LEU A 6 1.05 1.80 -2.10
N PHE A 7 2.08 1.59 -1.30
CA PHE A 7 2.24 0.37 -0.52
C PHE A 7 1.76 0.66 0.90
N PHE A 8 0.53 0.27 1.19
CA PHE A 8 -0.09 0.50 2.50
C PHE A 8 0.32 -0.56 3.50
N GLY A 9 0.53 -0.15 4.72
CA GLY A 9 0.80 -1.08 5.81
C GLY A 9 1.01 -0.37 7.13
N SER A 10 0.95 -1.13 8.21
CA SER A 10 1.30 -0.62 9.53
C SER A 10 2.82 -0.54 9.70
N PHE A 11 3.57 -1.41 8.99
CA PHE A 11 5.04 -1.48 9.08
C PHE A 11 5.50 -1.48 10.53
N ASN A 12 5.23 -2.57 11.23
CA ASN A 12 5.39 -2.69 12.68
C ASN A 12 6.45 -3.72 13.08
N PRO A 13 7.75 -3.44 12.93
CA PRO A 13 8.32 -2.39 12.11
C PRO A 13 8.47 -2.79 10.64
N ILE A 14 8.87 -1.86 9.80
CA ILE A 14 9.30 -2.18 8.44
C ILE A 14 10.50 -3.13 8.49
N HIS A 15 10.56 -4.06 7.57
CA HIS A 15 11.66 -5.02 7.52
C HIS A 15 12.09 -5.28 6.07
N ILE A 16 13.14 -6.09 5.92
CA ILE A 16 13.73 -6.36 4.61
C ILE A 16 12.75 -6.94 3.60
N GLY A 17 11.79 -7.75 4.06
CA GLY A 17 10.76 -8.30 3.19
C GLY A 17 9.92 -7.22 2.53
N HIS A 18 9.54 -6.18 3.27
CA HIS A 18 8.82 -5.03 2.72
C HIS A 18 9.66 -4.32 1.66
N LEU A 19 10.94 -4.12 1.94
CA LEU A 19 11.84 -3.42 1.02
C LEU A 19 12.08 -4.22 -0.24
N ILE A 20 12.19 -5.54 -0.14
CA ILE A 20 12.35 -6.43 -1.29
C ILE A 20 11.13 -6.33 -2.20
N ILE A 21 9.93 -6.40 -1.62
CA ILE A 21 8.69 -6.31 -2.38
C ILE A 21 8.59 -4.94 -3.08
N ALA A 22 8.79 -3.86 -2.33
CA ALA A 22 8.68 -2.51 -2.88
C ALA A 22 9.67 -2.28 -4.00
N SER A 23 10.93 -2.69 -3.80
CA SER A 23 11.98 -2.54 -4.81
C SER A 23 11.72 -3.39 -6.04
N TYR A 24 11.27 -4.63 -5.86
CA TYR A 24 10.93 -5.52 -6.96
C TYR A 24 9.80 -4.95 -7.81
N ILE A 25 8.74 -4.49 -7.18
CA ILE A 25 7.59 -3.93 -7.88
C ILE A 25 7.99 -2.65 -8.62
N HIS A 26 8.81 -1.81 -8.00
CA HIS A 26 9.35 -0.63 -8.68
C HIS A 26 10.14 -1.02 -9.93
N GLN A 27 11.04 -2.00 -9.79
CA GLN A 27 11.97 -2.36 -10.85
C GLN A 27 11.30 -3.10 -12.02
N PHE A 28 10.29 -3.92 -11.74
CA PHE A 28 9.70 -4.84 -12.72
C PHE A 28 8.30 -4.46 -13.15
N THR A 29 7.84 -3.26 -12.84
CA THR A 29 6.57 -2.73 -13.32
C THR A 29 6.79 -1.35 -13.92
N ASP A 30 5.71 -0.72 -14.34
CA ASP A 30 5.73 0.61 -14.93
C ASP A 30 5.66 1.76 -13.91
N LEU A 31 5.79 1.44 -12.62
CA LEU A 31 5.77 2.46 -11.58
C LEU A 31 7.07 3.26 -11.55
N GLU A 32 6.96 4.58 -11.52
CA GLU A 32 8.11 5.47 -11.46
C GLU A 32 8.61 5.65 -10.02
N GLU A 33 7.71 5.57 -9.06
CA GLU A 33 8.02 5.63 -7.64
C GLU A 33 7.10 4.69 -6.87
N VAL A 34 7.55 4.24 -5.73
CA VAL A 34 6.73 3.53 -4.76
C VAL A 34 6.75 4.30 -3.45
N TRP A 35 5.58 4.63 -2.95
CA TRP A 35 5.43 5.32 -1.67
C TRP A 35 4.98 4.32 -0.62
N ILE A 36 5.71 4.26 0.48
CA ILE A 36 5.37 3.45 1.64
C ILE A 36 4.46 4.30 2.50
N VAL A 37 3.17 3.94 2.51
CA VAL A 37 2.14 4.67 3.23
C VAL A 37 1.98 4.04 4.60
N VAL A 38 2.51 4.69 5.61
CA VAL A 38 2.46 4.18 6.98
C VAL A 38 1.10 4.50 7.58
N SER A 39 0.38 3.45 7.97
CA SER A 39 -0.95 3.60 8.58
C SER A 39 -0.82 3.65 10.09
N PRO A 40 -1.33 4.70 10.74
CA PRO A 40 -1.28 4.76 12.20
C PRO A 40 -2.12 3.67 12.83
N LYS A 41 -3.26 3.30 12.18
CA LYS A 41 -4.19 2.33 12.73
C LYS A 41 -4.95 1.66 11.60
N ASN A 42 -4.96 0.33 11.58
CA ASN A 42 -5.73 -0.43 10.60
C ASN A 42 -7.18 -0.57 11.10
N PRO A 43 -8.19 -0.12 10.34
CA PRO A 43 -9.59 -0.19 10.77
C PRO A 43 -10.13 -1.61 10.93
N LEU A 44 -9.51 -2.61 10.30
CA LEU A 44 -9.95 -4.00 10.35
C LEU A 44 -9.15 -4.87 11.33
N LYS A 45 -8.16 -4.30 12.01
CA LYS A 45 -7.32 -5.03 12.98
C LYS A 45 -7.41 -4.40 14.35
N PRO A 46 -7.43 -5.21 15.43
CA PRO A 46 -7.34 -4.69 16.80
C PRO A 46 -5.99 -4.01 17.00
N GLU A 47 -5.95 -3.05 17.93
CA GLU A 47 -4.77 -2.25 18.24
C GLU A 47 -3.73 -2.98 19.08
N LEU A 48 -3.62 -4.27 18.97
CA LEU A 48 -2.72 -5.01 19.83
C LEU A 48 -1.28 -4.88 19.33
N GLU A 49 -0.39 -4.52 20.26
CA GLU A 49 1.06 -4.65 20.09
C GLU A 49 1.68 -3.86 18.94
N LEU A 50 1.06 -2.76 18.52
CA LEU A 50 1.71 -1.87 17.57
C LEU A 50 2.74 -1.00 18.30
N LEU A 51 3.92 -0.86 17.70
CA LEU A 51 4.85 0.18 18.09
C LEU A 51 4.16 1.53 17.87
N GLU A 52 4.62 2.55 18.58
CA GLU A 52 4.08 3.89 18.40
C GLU A 52 4.21 4.32 16.94
N GLU A 53 3.19 5.00 16.44
CA GLU A 53 3.11 5.37 15.03
C GLU A 53 4.27 6.23 14.57
N GLU A 54 4.74 7.13 15.43
CA GLU A 54 5.88 8.00 15.10
C GLU A 54 7.17 7.22 15.00
N GLU A 55 7.36 6.20 15.83
CA GLU A 55 8.53 5.33 15.76
C GLU A 55 8.50 4.50 14.49
N ARG A 56 7.34 3.97 14.12
CA ARG A 56 7.18 3.20 12.89
C ARG A 56 7.48 4.07 11.67
N LEU A 57 7.00 5.29 11.66
CA LEU A 57 7.26 6.24 10.60
C LEU A 57 8.75 6.54 10.47
N LYS A 58 9.41 6.81 11.59
CA LYS A 58 10.83 7.11 11.60
C LYS A 58 11.67 5.95 11.10
N MET A 59 11.35 4.73 11.51
CA MET A 59 12.04 3.53 11.05
C MET A 59 11.88 3.35 9.54
N ALA A 60 10.67 3.59 9.02
CA ALA A 60 10.44 3.52 7.58
C ALA A 60 11.26 4.56 6.82
N GLN A 61 11.32 5.79 7.32
CA GLN A 61 12.12 6.86 6.72
C GLN A 61 13.59 6.50 6.65
N LEU A 62 14.14 5.95 7.73
CA LEU A 62 15.53 5.50 7.77
C LEU A 62 15.79 4.37 6.79
N ALA A 63 14.83 3.44 6.67
CA ALA A 63 14.99 2.27 5.82
C ALA A 63 15.09 2.62 4.33
N VAL A 64 14.49 3.73 3.90
CA VAL A 64 14.46 4.11 2.47
C VAL A 64 15.30 5.33 2.14
N GLU A 65 16.03 5.91 3.10
CA GLU A 65 16.71 7.19 2.91
C GLU A 65 17.72 7.21 1.77
N HIS A 66 18.29 6.06 1.42
CA HIS A 66 19.27 5.96 0.32
C HIS A 66 18.68 5.38 -0.96
N ASN A 67 17.36 5.22 -1.03
CA ASN A 67 16.69 4.70 -2.23
C ASN A 67 15.75 5.77 -2.81
N PRO A 68 16.16 6.46 -3.88
CA PRO A 68 15.38 7.57 -4.43
C PRO A 68 14.03 7.13 -5.03
N SER A 69 13.87 5.85 -5.33
CA SER A 69 12.63 5.32 -5.92
C SER A 69 11.57 4.98 -4.88
N LEU A 70 11.97 4.89 -3.61
CA LEU A 70 11.08 4.60 -2.49
C LEU A 70 10.97 5.82 -1.60
N LYS A 71 9.75 6.22 -1.29
CA LYS A 71 9.49 7.35 -0.41
C LYS A 71 8.48 6.95 0.65
N VAL A 72 8.57 7.58 1.81
CA VAL A 72 7.60 7.35 2.88
C VAL A 72 6.55 8.44 2.82
N CYS A 73 5.29 8.03 2.93
CA CYS A 73 4.14 8.91 2.93
C CYS A 73 3.46 8.84 4.29
N ASP A 74 3.35 9.98 4.95
CA ASP A 74 2.75 10.08 6.29
C ASP A 74 1.35 10.70 6.29
N ILE A 75 0.71 10.76 5.12
CA ILE A 75 -0.57 11.45 4.97
C ILE A 75 -1.64 10.93 5.94
N GLU A 76 -1.63 9.64 6.26
CA GLU A 76 -2.64 9.06 7.14
C GLU A 76 -2.54 9.56 8.58
N PHE A 77 -1.40 10.15 8.95
CA PHE A 77 -1.24 10.76 10.28
C PHE A 77 -2.07 12.03 10.42
N TYR A 78 -2.46 12.64 9.28
CA TYR A 78 -3.21 13.89 9.23
C TYR A 78 -4.67 13.70 8.82
N LEU A 79 -5.11 12.46 8.63
CA LEU A 79 -6.49 12.12 8.30
C LEU A 79 -7.24 11.63 9.54
N PRO A 80 -8.58 11.70 9.55
CA PRO A 80 -9.35 11.12 10.65
C PRO A 80 -9.02 9.64 10.84
N LYS A 81 -8.96 9.21 12.09
CA LYS A 81 -8.62 7.82 12.43
C LYS A 81 -9.87 7.08 12.90
N PRO A 82 -10.04 5.82 12.50
CA PRO A 82 -9.15 5.02 11.65
C PRO A 82 -9.17 5.49 10.19
N SER A 83 -8.03 5.35 9.50
CA SER A 83 -7.93 5.75 8.10
C SER A 83 -8.44 4.64 7.18
N TYR A 84 -9.06 5.05 6.09
CA TYR A 84 -9.54 4.13 5.06
C TYR A 84 -8.83 4.43 3.74
N THR A 85 -8.50 3.38 3.00
CA THR A 85 -7.75 3.51 1.75
C THR A 85 -8.39 4.48 0.77
N ILE A 86 -9.72 4.44 0.62
CA ILE A 86 -10.40 5.35 -0.31
C ILE A 86 -10.19 6.82 0.05
N ASP A 87 -10.27 7.14 1.35
CA ASP A 87 -10.10 8.51 1.81
C ASP A 87 -8.66 8.98 1.60
N THR A 88 -7.71 8.09 1.84
CA THR A 88 -6.28 8.38 1.65
C THR A 88 -5.97 8.67 0.18
N ILE A 89 -6.46 7.84 -0.74
CA ILE A 89 -6.22 8.03 -2.16
C ILE A 89 -6.86 9.32 -2.66
N LEU A 90 -8.09 9.61 -2.26
CA LEU A 90 -8.75 10.85 -2.66
C LEU A 90 -7.98 12.07 -2.19
N ARG A 91 -7.45 12.04 -0.98
CA ARG A 91 -6.62 13.13 -0.47
C ARG A 91 -5.33 13.27 -1.26
N LEU A 92 -4.66 12.15 -1.56
CA LEU A 92 -3.43 12.19 -2.34
C LEU A 92 -3.66 12.68 -3.76
N GLU A 93 -4.77 12.29 -4.38
CA GLU A 93 -5.12 12.78 -5.71
C GLU A 93 -5.34 14.30 -5.70
N SER A 94 -5.96 14.81 -4.65
CA SER A 94 -6.15 16.24 -4.49
C SER A 94 -4.82 16.98 -4.29
N ASP A 95 -3.93 16.42 -3.50
CA ASP A 95 -2.63 17.03 -3.19
C ASP A 95 -1.63 16.91 -4.34
N TYR A 96 -1.74 15.87 -5.16
CA TYR A 96 -0.79 15.54 -6.22
C TYR A 96 -1.51 15.25 -7.54
N PRO A 97 -2.12 16.26 -8.16
CA PRO A 97 -2.95 16.05 -9.37
C PRO A 97 -2.18 15.54 -10.59
N GLY A 98 -0.85 15.65 -10.57
CA GLY A 98 0.00 15.14 -11.65
C GLY A 98 0.38 13.67 -11.53
N ARG A 99 -0.15 12.95 -10.54
CA ARG A 99 0.19 11.55 -10.29
C ARG A 99 -0.99 10.63 -10.51
N GLN A 100 -0.70 9.45 -11.06
CA GLN A 100 -1.65 8.34 -11.15
C GLN A 100 -1.26 7.33 -10.09
N PHE A 101 -2.15 7.06 -9.14
CA PHE A 101 -1.84 6.15 -8.03
C PHE A 101 -2.31 4.74 -8.30
N VAL A 102 -1.47 3.77 -7.94
CA VAL A 102 -1.73 2.32 -8.04
C VAL A 102 -1.62 1.75 -6.63
N ILE A 103 -2.55 0.91 -6.23
CA ILE A 103 -2.51 0.27 -4.91
C ILE A 103 -1.63 -0.97 -4.99
N ILE A 104 -0.66 -1.05 -4.09
CA ILE A 104 0.20 -2.23 -3.92
C ILE A 104 -0.22 -2.95 -2.65
N ALA A 105 -0.52 -4.24 -2.76
CA ALA A 105 -0.88 -5.05 -1.60
C ALA A 105 -0.62 -6.53 -1.88
N GLY A 106 -0.65 -7.35 -0.85
CA GLY A 106 -0.56 -8.80 -0.99
C GLY A 106 -1.92 -9.43 -1.27
N THR A 107 -1.91 -10.68 -1.73
CA THR A 107 -3.15 -11.43 -1.99
C THR A 107 -4.01 -11.60 -0.75
N ASP A 108 -3.42 -11.46 0.43
CA ASP A 108 -4.14 -11.57 1.70
C ASP A 108 -5.24 -10.53 1.89
N ILE A 109 -5.17 -9.38 1.19
CA ILE A 109 -6.22 -8.36 1.32
C ILE A 109 -7.58 -8.85 0.83
N PHE A 110 -7.61 -9.78 -0.12
CA PHE A 110 -8.87 -10.21 -0.73
C PHE A 110 -9.74 -11.08 0.18
N LYS A 111 -9.18 -11.59 1.27
CA LYS A 111 -9.95 -12.30 2.28
C LYS A 111 -11.02 -11.42 2.90
N ASP A 112 -10.70 -10.14 3.16
CA ASP A 112 -11.60 -9.18 3.81
C ASP A 112 -11.88 -7.95 2.96
N PHE A 113 -11.58 -7.99 1.66
CA PHE A 113 -11.66 -6.81 0.82
C PHE A 113 -13.06 -6.20 0.75
N HIS A 114 -14.08 -7.03 0.77
CA HIS A 114 -15.47 -6.58 0.75
C HIS A 114 -15.88 -5.82 2.02
N ARG A 115 -15.04 -5.81 3.04
CA ARG A 115 -15.24 -5.02 4.27
C ARG A 115 -14.58 -3.64 4.18
N TRP A 116 -13.79 -3.39 3.14
CA TRP A 116 -13.14 -2.09 2.96
C TRP A 116 -14.20 -1.06 2.56
N LYS A 117 -14.06 0.15 3.11
CA LYS A 117 -14.93 1.27 2.77
C LYS A 117 -14.90 1.51 1.27
N GLU A 118 -16.08 1.53 0.65
CA GLU A 118 -16.23 1.76 -0.80
C GLU A 118 -15.36 0.83 -1.66
N TRP A 119 -15.25 -0.42 -1.27
CA TRP A 119 -14.40 -1.38 -1.98
C TRP A 119 -14.75 -1.53 -3.46
N GLU A 120 -16.04 -1.43 -3.81
CA GLU A 120 -16.46 -1.53 -5.20
C GLU A 120 -15.94 -0.36 -6.03
N ASN A 121 -15.94 0.85 -5.48
CA ASN A 121 -15.38 2.01 -6.14
C ASN A 121 -13.85 1.90 -6.25
N LEU A 122 -13.21 1.33 -5.25
CA LEU A 122 -11.77 1.10 -5.29
C LEU A 122 -11.39 0.15 -6.42
N ILE A 123 -12.01 -1.02 -6.47
CA ILE A 123 -11.62 -2.05 -7.44
C ILE A 123 -12.00 -1.66 -8.87
N SER A 124 -13.02 -0.85 -9.06
CA SER A 124 -13.41 -0.38 -10.39
C SER A 124 -12.66 0.87 -10.84
N GLY A 125 -12.18 1.68 -9.90
CA GLY A 125 -11.57 2.98 -10.21
C GLY A 125 -10.06 3.01 -10.20
N TYR A 126 -9.38 2.03 -9.62
CA TYR A 126 -7.94 2.05 -9.43
C TYR A 126 -7.31 0.73 -9.86
N GLN A 127 -6.05 0.79 -10.27
CA GLN A 127 -5.26 -0.40 -10.54
C GLN A 127 -4.67 -0.93 -9.22
N PHE A 128 -4.59 -2.25 -9.13
CA PHE A 128 -4.01 -2.96 -8.00
C PHE A 128 -2.86 -3.82 -8.50
N TYR A 129 -1.66 -3.58 -8.00
CA TYR A 129 -0.52 -4.47 -8.23
C TYR A 129 -0.39 -5.34 -6.99
N ILE A 130 -0.67 -6.61 -7.16
CA ILE A 130 -0.84 -7.54 -6.06
C ILE A 130 0.30 -8.55 -6.06
N TYR A 131 1.09 -8.58 -4.99
CA TYR A 131 2.12 -9.60 -4.86
C TYR A 131 1.52 -10.84 -4.19
N ASN A 132 1.99 -12.00 -4.65
CA ASN A 132 1.45 -13.27 -4.18
C ASN A 132 2.01 -13.61 -2.80
N ARG A 133 1.12 -13.81 -1.84
CA ARG A 133 1.50 -14.28 -0.50
C ARG A 133 1.16 -15.75 -0.38
N PRO A 134 2.11 -16.59 0.11
CA PRO A 134 1.82 -17.99 0.40
C PRO A 134 0.59 -18.10 1.30
N GLU A 135 -0.22 -19.15 1.11
CA GLU A 135 -1.42 -19.42 1.87
C GLU A 135 -2.63 -18.53 1.55
N TYR A 136 -2.47 -17.53 0.71
CA TYR A 136 -3.57 -16.67 0.28
C TYR A 136 -3.65 -16.65 -1.24
N ASP A 137 -4.85 -16.73 -1.77
CA ASP A 137 -5.06 -16.51 -3.19
C ASP A 137 -6.02 -15.34 -3.40
N ALA A 138 -6.00 -14.80 -4.61
CA ALA A 138 -6.85 -13.66 -4.93
C ALA A 138 -8.30 -14.04 -5.23
N GLY A 139 -8.60 -15.34 -5.32
CA GLY A 139 -9.93 -15.80 -5.68
C GLY A 139 -10.41 -15.22 -7.00
N ASP A 140 -11.65 -14.77 -7.05
CA ASP A 140 -12.23 -14.19 -8.27
C ASP A 140 -11.56 -12.88 -8.67
N PHE A 141 -10.89 -12.21 -7.75
CA PHE A 141 -10.19 -10.95 -8.04
C PHE A 141 -8.95 -11.16 -8.93
N ALA A 142 -8.40 -12.36 -8.99
CA ALA A 142 -7.23 -12.64 -9.82
C ALA A 142 -7.47 -12.31 -11.29
N ASN A 143 -8.72 -12.42 -11.75
CA ASN A 143 -9.09 -12.17 -13.14
C ASN A 143 -9.77 -10.81 -13.34
N HIS A 144 -9.84 -9.99 -12.31
CA HIS A 144 -10.42 -8.66 -12.42
C HIS A 144 -9.52 -7.76 -13.26
N PRO A 145 -10.09 -6.96 -14.19
CA PRO A 145 -9.28 -6.11 -15.08
C PRO A 145 -8.35 -5.13 -14.34
N SER A 146 -8.71 -4.73 -13.13
CA SER A 146 -7.92 -3.78 -12.34
C SER A 146 -6.78 -4.44 -11.58
N VAL A 147 -6.72 -5.75 -11.52
CA VAL A 147 -5.75 -6.50 -10.72
C VAL A 147 -4.66 -7.09 -11.60
N LYS A 148 -3.42 -6.80 -11.25
CA LYS A 148 -2.24 -7.41 -11.87
C LYS A 148 -1.46 -8.15 -10.79
N ILE A 149 -1.32 -9.45 -10.96
CA ILE A 149 -0.57 -10.27 -10.01
C ILE A 149 0.92 -10.18 -10.34
N ILE A 150 1.71 -9.83 -9.34
CA ILE A 150 3.16 -9.68 -9.44
C ILE A 150 3.81 -10.82 -8.66
N LYS A 151 4.71 -11.54 -9.30
CA LYS A 151 5.44 -12.63 -8.64
C LYS A 151 6.72 -12.11 -8.03
N ALA A 152 6.61 -11.41 -6.91
CA ALA A 152 7.76 -10.93 -6.18
C ALA A 152 8.42 -12.06 -5.39
N PRO A 153 9.76 -12.05 -5.26
CA PRO A 153 10.45 -13.08 -4.49
C PRO A 153 10.26 -12.87 -2.98
N LEU A 154 9.76 -13.91 -2.35
CA LEU A 154 9.69 -13.97 -0.88
C LEU A 154 9.72 -15.39 -0.43
#